data_fddaa63d70d3acc83769e240a2d2e493
#
_entry.id   fddaa63d70d3acc83769e240a2d2e493
#
_cell.length_a   1.000
_cell.length_b   1.000
_cell.length_c   1.000
_cell.angle_alpha   90.00
_cell.angle_beta   90.00
_cell.angle_gamma   90.00
#
_symmetry.space_group_name_H-M   'P 1'
#
loop_
_entity.id
_entity.type
_entity.pdbx_description
1 polymer ?
#
loop_
_entity_poly.entity_id
_entity_poly.type
_entity_poly.pdbx_seq_one_letter_code
_entity_poly.pdbx_strand_id
1 'polypeptide(L)'
;MKRNSLIAAVMAALMSLALLAGCGSSTEPQSVSANGSTSMEKVIGALSEKFMETNKDITVTYDPTGSGTGIESVSTGKCDIGLSSRALKDSETGLTGTTIALDGIAIIVNADNKVADLSVRQIADIFTGKITNWKDVGGDDLEITCIGREANSGTRDGFEPVTDTKDACKLSQELTSTGAVISAVGSNKNAIGYASLSAVEGQDGIKAVTVGGVACSEATVLDGSYAIQRPFVLVTKDGTELSAAAKAFFDFATSTDAADLIRSAGAVPVAK
;
A
#
# COMPACT_ATOMS: atom_id res chain seq x y z
N MET A 1 -70.93 27.25 -24.79
CA MET A 1 -69.63 27.65 -24.17
C MET A 1 -69.33 27.02 -22.83
N LYS A 2 -70.07 26.06 -22.25
CA LYS A 2 -69.84 25.48 -20.91
C LYS A 2 -69.24 24.06 -20.94
N ARG A 3 -69.10 23.41 -22.12
CA ARG A 3 -68.63 22.02 -22.24
C ARG A 3 -67.10 21.89 -22.49
N ASN A 4 -66.46 22.94 -22.97
CA ASN A 4 -65.00 22.93 -23.22
C ASN A 4 -64.18 23.34 -21.99
N SER A 5 -64.84 23.97 -20.99
CA SER A 5 -64.23 24.40 -19.73
C SER A 5 -63.97 23.21 -18.76
N LEU A 6 -64.81 22.18 -18.82
CA LEU A 6 -64.70 20.98 -17.97
C LEU A 6 -63.58 20.03 -18.46
N ILE A 7 -63.31 19.97 -19.76
CA ILE A 7 -62.26 19.11 -20.31
C ILE A 7 -60.86 19.71 -20.04
N ALA A 8 -60.74 21.03 -20.04
CA ALA A 8 -59.49 21.70 -19.70
C ALA A 8 -59.13 21.56 -18.22
N ALA A 9 -60.11 21.54 -17.30
CA ALA A 9 -59.85 21.35 -15.87
C ALA A 9 -59.46 19.93 -15.50
N VAL A 10 -59.97 18.90 -16.21
CA VAL A 10 -59.62 17.50 -15.98
C VAL A 10 -58.20 17.18 -16.53
N MET A 11 -57.78 17.78 -17.64
CA MET A 11 -56.42 17.61 -18.16
C MET A 11 -55.37 18.33 -17.30
N ALA A 12 -55.69 19.46 -16.69
CA ALA A 12 -54.77 20.15 -15.75
C ALA A 12 -54.59 19.40 -14.43
N ALA A 13 -55.63 18.67 -13.96
CA ALA A 13 -55.55 17.85 -12.74
C ALA A 13 -54.80 16.54 -12.96
N LEU A 14 -54.78 15.98 -14.17
CA LEU A 14 -53.99 14.77 -14.51
C LEU A 14 -52.52 15.06 -14.75
N MET A 15 -52.12 16.27 -15.15
CA MET A 15 -50.71 16.69 -15.26
C MET A 15 -50.04 17.01 -13.92
N SER A 16 -50.81 17.40 -12.89
CA SER A 16 -50.26 17.69 -11.56
C SER A 16 -50.00 16.45 -10.70
N LEU A 17 -50.54 15.27 -11.07
CA LEU A 17 -50.34 14.00 -10.37
C LEU A 17 -49.11 13.20 -10.89
N ALA A 18 -48.56 13.59 -12.05
CA ALA A 18 -47.41 12.92 -12.65
C ALA A 18 -46.07 13.47 -12.14
N LEU A 19 -46.05 14.53 -11.33
CA LEU A 19 -44.82 15.17 -10.80
C LEU A 19 -44.44 14.71 -9.39
N LEU A 20 -45.17 13.79 -8.76
CA LEU A 20 -44.92 13.28 -7.41
C LEU A 20 -44.39 11.83 -7.37
N ALA A 21 -44.16 11.19 -8.51
CA ALA A 21 -43.65 9.83 -8.58
C ALA A 21 -42.16 9.73 -8.99
N GLY A 22 -41.39 10.77 -8.75
CA GLY A 22 -39.98 10.87 -9.17
C GLY A 22 -38.99 11.12 -8.04
N CYS A 23 -39.28 10.73 -6.80
CA CYS A 23 -38.24 10.63 -5.74
C CYS A 23 -37.85 9.15 -5.54
N GLY A 24 -37.42 8.49 -6.57
CA GLY A 24 -36.45 7.44 -6.44
C GLY A 24 -35.12 8.16 -6.21
N SER A 25 -34.53 8.08 -5.00
CA SER A 25 -33.13 8.40 -4.77
C SER A 25 -32.30 7.48 -5.65
N SER A 26 -32.08 7.85 -6.91
CA SER A 26 -30.92 7.33 -7.62
C SER A 26 -29.73 7.98 -6.92
N THR A 27 -29.19 7.30 -5.92
CA THR A 27 -27.88 7.66 -5.37
C THR A 27 -26.92 7.56 -6.55
N GLU A 28 -26.40 8.69 -7.04
CA GLU A 28 -25.37 8.69 -8.07
C GLU A 28 -24.23 7.81 -7.55
N PRO A 29 -23.67 6.92 -8.39
CA PRO A 29 -22.55 6.10 -8.01
C PRO A 29 -21.41 6.97 -7.48
N GLN A 30 -20.98 6.72 -6.25
CA GLN A 30 -19.89 7.46 -5.63
C GLN A 30 -18.58 6.70 -5.82
N SER A 31 -17.48 7.41 -5.97
CA SER A 31 -16.16 6.81 -6.09
C SER A 31 -15.18 7.38 -5.07
N VAL A 32 -14.27 6.52 -4.63
CA VAL A 32 -13.10 6.86 -3.83
C VAL A 32 -11.87 6.50 -4.61
N SER A 33 -10.97 7.46 -4.79
CA SER A 33 -9.70 7.27 -5.46
C SER A 33 -8.57 7.20 -4.45
N ALA A 34 -7.83 6.08 -4.43
CA ALA A 34 -6.61 5.91 -3.66
C ALA A 34 -5.43 5.70 -4.60
N ASN A 35 -4.30 6.33 -4.30
CA ASN A 35 -3.10 6.25 -5.12
C ASN A 35 -1.85 6.13 -4.25
N GLY A 36 -0.87 5.31 -4.63
CA GLY A 36 0.43 5.30 -3.96
C GLY A 36 1.10 3.95 -3.78
N SER A 37 1.48 3.64 -2.57
CA SER A 37 2.39 2.54 -2.22
C SER A 37 2.01 1.17 -2.78
N THR A 38 2.84 0.60 -3.64
CA THR A 38 2.68 -0.76 -4.19
C THR A 38 2.81 -1.88 -3.13
N SER A 39 3.37 -1.56 -1.95
CA SER A 39 3.47 -2.52 -0.83
C SER A 39 2.15 -2.68 -0.07
N MET A 40 1.24 -1.72 -0.23
CA MET A 40 -0.06 -1.77 0.45
C MET A 40 -1.14 -2.51 -0.35
N GLU A 41 -0.80 -3.07 -1.52
CA GLU A 41 -1.75 -3.63 -2.47
C GLU A 41 -2.69 -4.68 -1.84
N LYS A 42 -2.14 -5.68 -1.12
CA LYS A 42 -2.97 -6.69 -0.44
C LYS A 42 -3.86 -6.09 0.65
N VAL A 43 -3.31 -5.16 1.45
CA VAL A 43 -4.05 -4.52 2.55
C VAL A 43 -5.19 -3.66 2.00
N ILE A 44 -4.88 -2.78 1.05
CA ILE A 44 -5.90 -1.88 0.47
C ILE A 44 -6.90 -2.67 -0.36
N GLY A 45 -6.47 -3.73 -1.06
CA GLY A 45 -7.37 -4.64 -1.76
C GLY A 45 -8.40 -5.27 -0.83
N ALA A 46 -7.94 -5.89 0.27
CA ALA A 46 -8.82 -6.51 1.26
C ALA A 46 -9.80 -5.50 1.92
N LEU A 47 -9.29 -4.32 2.28
CA LEU A 47 -10.12 -3.25 2.87
C LEU A 47 -11.16 -2.73 1.86
N SER A 48 -10.76 -2.49 0.61
CA SER A 48 -11.65 -1.98 -0.44
C SER A 48 -12.74 -2.99 -0.79
N GLU A 49 -12.38 -4.27 -0.94
CA GLU A 49 -13.34 -5.34 -1.24
C GLU A 49 -14.38 -5.45 -0.11
N LYS A 50 -13.92 -5.52 1.14
CA LYS A 50 -14.82 -5.59 2.29
C LYS A 50 -15.72 -4.37 2.43
N PHE A 51 -15.17 -3.17 2.23
CA PHE A 51 -15.95 -1.94 2.27
C PHE A 51 -17.05 -1.91 1.19
N MET A 52 -16.71 -2.29 -0.04
CA MET A 52 -17.67 -2.33 -1.16
C MET A 52 -18.74 -3.43 -0.99
N GLU A 53 -18.49 -4.49 -0.22
CA GLU A 53 -19.54 -5.48 0.11
C GLU A 53 -20.70 -4.86 0.88
N THR A 54 -20.45 -3.89 1.75
CA THR A 54 -21.43 -3.23 2.61
C THR A 54 -21.90 -1.89 2.08
N ASN A 55 -21.18 -1.28 1.14
CA ASN A 55 -21.45 0.02 0.55
C ASN A 55 -21.58 -0.10 -0.98
N LYS A 56 -22.66 -0.72 -1.44
CA LYS A 56 -22.85 -1.11 -2.86
C LYS A 56 -22.85 0.04 -3.86
N ASP A 57 -23.16 1.25 -3.40
CA ASP A 57 -23.20 2.46 -4.24
C ASP A 57 -21.86 3.19 -4.28
N ILE A 58 -20.82 2.67 -3.57
CA ILE A 58 -19.48 3.26 -3.52
C ILE A 58 -18.48 2.33 -4.20
N THR A 59 -17.70 2.85 -5.12
CA THR A 59 -16.56 2.14 -5.74
C THR A 59 -15.26 2.71 -5.21
N VAL A 60 -14.40 1.86 -4.66
CA VAL A 60 -13.03 2.23 -4.27
C VAL A 60 -12.07 1.79 -5.37
N THR A 61 -11.30 2.73 -5.89
CA THR A 61 -10.24 2.47 -6.88
C THR A 61 -8.88 2.68 -6.25
N TYR A 62 -7.93 1.81 -6.56
CA TYR A 62 -6.56 1.92 -6.10
C TYR A 62 -5.58 1.83 -7.26
N ASP A 63 -4.68 2.82 -7.36
CA ASP A 63 -3.63 2.89 -8.36
C ASP A 63 -2.24 2.77 -7.69
N PRO A 64 -1.52 1.64 -7.87
CA PRO A 64 -0.24 1.36 -7.20
C PRO A 64 0.95 2.05 -7.90
N THR A 65 1.18 3.32 -7.64
CA THR A 65 2.18 4.17 -8.32
C THR A 65 3.46 4.45 -7.52
N GLY A 66 3.51 4.01 -6.24
CA GLY A 66 4.59 4.31 -5.30
C GLY A 66 4.23 5.42 -4.32
N SER A 67 4.84 5.38 -3.12
CA SER A 67 4.48 6.27 -2.01
C SER A 67 4.67 7.75 -2.32
N GLY A 68 5.77 8.12 -2.97
CA GLY A 68 6.03 9.51 -3.35
C GLY A 68 4.97 10.06 -4.30
N THR A 69 4.59 9.27 -5.31
CA THR A 69 3.53 9.64 -6.26
C THR A 69 2.16 9.75 -5.59
N GLY A 70 1.84 8.84 -4.65
CA GLY A 70 0.59 8.90 -3.87
C GLY A 70 0.50 10.15 -3.01
N ILE A 71 1.58 10.51 -2.32
CA ILE A 71 1.67 11.74 -1.52
C ILE A 71 1.51 12.98 -2.40
N GLU A 72 2.17 13.02 -3.56
CA GLU A 72 2.00 14.12 -4.51
C GLU A 72 0.57 14.20 -5.06
N SER A 73 -0.02 13.05 -5.38
CA SER A 73 -1.38 12.98 -5.94
C SER A 73 -2.42 13.55 -4.97
N VAL A 74 -2.37 13.19 -3.67
CA VAL A 74 -3.28 13.75 -2.69
C VAL A 74 -2.99 15.22 -2.41
N SER A 75 -1.73 15.64 -2.36
CA SER A 75 -1.33 17.04 -2.18
C SER A 75 -1.90 17.95 -3.26
N THR A 76 -1.90 17.46 -4.51
CA THR A 76 -2.42 18.19 -5.68
C THR A 76 -3.91 17.97 -5.95
N GLY A 77 -4.60 17.17 -5.12
CA GLY A 77 -6.04 16.87 -5.27
C GLY A 77 -6.37 15.95 -6.46
N LYS A 78 -5.40 15.14 -6.92
CA LYS A 78 -5.59 14.15 -7.99
C LYS A 78 -6.17 12.83 -7.49
N CYS A 79 -6.14 12.58 -6.19
CA CYS A 79 -6.83 11.46 -5.53
C CYS A 79 -7.36 11.92 -4.17
N ASP A 80 -8.31 11.15 -3.63
CA ASP A 80 -8.92 11.42 -2.33
C ASP A 80 -7.99 11.04 -1.17
N ILE A 81 -7.31 9.90 -1.29
CA ILE A 81 -6.46 9.31 -0.25
C ILE A 81 -5.12 8.89 -0.86
N GLY A 82 -4.03 9.46 -0.34
CA GLY A 82 -2.68 9.02 -0.65
C GLY A 82 -2.30 7.79 0.20
N LEU A 83 -1.54 6.87 -0.38
CA LEU A 83 -1.08 5.66 0.27
C LEU A 83 0.45 5.68 0.39
N SER A 84 0.95 5.61 1.60
CA SER A 84 2.39 5.64 1.85
C SER A 84 2.83 4.46 2.72
N SER A 85 3.94 3.85 2.35
CA SER A 85 4.64 2.84 3.17
C SER A 85 5.87 3.41 3.85
N ARG A 86 5.76 4.65 4.30
CA ARG A 86 6.67 5.39 5.18
C ARG A 86 5.93 6.56 5.84
N ALA A 87 6.46 7.09 6.90
CA ALA A 87 5.99 8.36 7.44
C ALA A 87 6.16 9.52 6.42
N LEU A 88 5.38 10.59 6.59
CA LEU A 88 5.59 11.83 5.85
C LEU A 88 6.95 12.43 6.22
N LYS A 89 7.63 13.01 5.23
CA LYS A 89 8.86 13.79 5.41
C LYS A 89 8.50 15.19 5.91
N ASP A 90 9.40 15.85 6.63
CA ASP A 90 9.19 17.23 7.13
C ASP A 90 8.88 18.24 6.01
N SER A 91 9.35 17.96 4.79
CA SER A 91 9.07 18.77 3.60
C SER A 91 7.68 18.55 2.98
N GLU A 92 6.98 17.49 3.36
CA GLU A 92 5.64 17.13 2.87
C GLU A 92 4.56 17.78 3.73
N THR A 93 4.51 19.12 3.69
CA THR A 93 3.63 19.97 4.50
C THR A 93 2.22 20.06 3.95
N GLY A 94 1.24 20.43 4.80
CA GLY A 94 -0.16 20.55 4.41
C GLY A 94 -0.85 19.20 4.18
N LEU A 95 -0.30 18.15 4.78
CA LEU A 95 -0.80 16.79 4.71
C LEU A 95 -0.84 16.16 6.11
N THR A 96 -1.86 15.34 6.35
CA THR A 96 -1.97 14.52 7.56
C THR A 96 -1.81 13.05 7.21
N GLY A 97 -0.86 12.38 7.88
CA GLY A 97 -0.63 10.94 7.78
C GLY A 97 -1.26 10.17 8.93
N THR A 98 -2.12 9.22 8.64
CA THR A 98 -2.73 8.32 9.63
C THR A 98 -2.19 6.90 9.44
N THR A 99 -1.43 6.42 10.43
CA THR A 99 -0.90 5.04 10.40
C THR A 99 -2.03 4.04 10.65
N ILE A 100 -2.16 3.07 9.78
CA ILE A 100 -3.15 1.97 9.88
C ILE A 100 -2.51 0.63 10.23
N ALA A 101 -1.23 0.44 9.89
CA ALA A 101 -0.50 -0.78 10.17
C ALA A 101 1.01 -0.53 10.27
N LEU A 102 1.73 -1.49 10.84
CA LEU A 102 3.17 -1.68 10.67
C LEU A 102 3.42 -2.79 9.65
N ASP A 103 4.53 -2.69 8.94
CA ASP A 103 4.96 -3.67 7.93
C ASP A 103 6.45 -3.94 8.05
N GLY A 104 6.83 -5.22 8.04
CA GLY A 104 8.23 -5.62 7.95
C GLY A 104 8.74 -5.50 6.52
N ILE A 105 9.95 -5.00 6.34
CA ILE A 105 10.65 -5.05 5.06
C ILE A 105 11.50 -6.32 5.05
N ALA A 106 10.97 -7.39 4.48
CA ALA A 106 11.67 -8.67 4.37
C ALA A 106 12.83 -8.56 3.39
N ILE A 107 13.99 -9.09 3.78
CA ILE A 107 15.12 -9.31 2.86
C ILE A 107 14.88 -10.65 2.17
N ILE A 108 14.74 -10.60 0.86
CA ILE A 108 14.39 -11.76 0.03
C ILE A 108 15.52 -12.19 -0.87
N VAL A 109 15.67 -13.49 -1.01
CA VAL A 109 16.60 -14.12 -1.94
C VAL A 109 15.85 -15.17 -2.76
N ASN A 110 16.44 -15.63 -3.85
CA ASN A 110 15.89 -16.75 -4.59
C ASN A 110 15.74 -18.00 -3.69
N ALA A 111 14.71 -18.80 -3.88
CA ALA A 111 14.44 -19.99 -3.06
C ALA A 111 15.61 -20.99 -3.01
N ASP A 112 16.37 -21.11 -4.11
CA ASP A 112 17.54 -22.00 -4.21
C ASP A 112 18.81 -21.43 -3.51
N ASN A 113 18.81 -20.17 -3.08
CA ASN A 113 19.95 -19.56 -2.38
C ASN A 113 20.18 -20.26 -1.03
N LYS A 114 21.42 -20.53 -0.64
CA LYS A 114 21.73 -21.25 0.61
C LYS A 114 21.79 -20.36 1.84
N VAL A 115 21.88 -19.05 1.67
CA VAL A 115 21.92 -18.10 2.80
C VAL A 115 20.59 -18.11 3.52
N ALA A 116 20.62 -18.21 4.86
CA ALA A 116 19.45 -18.24 5.72
C ALA A 116 19.36 -17.02 6.64
N ASP A 117 20.48 -16.39 6.96
CA ASP A 117 20.57 -15.23 7.85
C ASP A 117 21.56 -14.22 7.32
N LEU A 118 21.25 -12.93 7.52
CA LEU A 118 22.15 -11.81 7.25
C LEU A 118 22.00 -10.77 8.38
N SER A 119 23.11 -10.32 8.93
CA SER A 119 23.06 -9.14 9.81
C SER A 119 22.73 -7.88 9.02
N VAL A 120 22.19 -6.84 9.68
CA VAL A 120 21.93 -5.52 9.06
C VAL A 120 23.22 -4.97 8.40
N ARG A 121 24.37 -5.21 9.02
CA ARG A 121 25.67 -4.80 8.47
C ARG A 121 26.01 -5.52 7.16
N GLN A 122 25.80 -6.84 7.09
CA GLN A 122 26.03 -7.60 5.86
C GLN A 122 25.09 -7.16 4.74
N ILE A 123 23.80 -6.90 5.08
CA ILE A 123 22.84 -6.35 4.14
C ILE A 123 23.34 -5.01 3.58
N ALA A 124 23.77 -4.10 4.45
CA ALA A 124 24.35 -2.82 4.04
C ALA A 124 25.59 -2.99 3.14
N ASP A 125 26.51 -3.88 3.51
CA ASP A 125 27.73 -4.11 2.76
C ASP A 125 27.46 -4.77 1.39
N ILE A 126 26.42 -5.62 1.29
CA ILE A 126 25.94 -6.18 0.01
C ILE A 126 25.35 -5.05 -0.86
N PHE A 127 24.38 -4.29 -0.35
CA PHE A 127 23.70 -3.26 -1.15
C PHE A 127 24.61 -2.08 -1.52
N THR A 128 25.70 -1.84 -0.77
CA THR A 128 26.72 -0.83 -1.12
C THR A 128 27.87 -1.41 -1.98
N GLY A 129 27.83 -2.71 -2.30
CA GLY A 129 28.82 -3.39 -3.16
C GLY A 129 30.18 -3.60 -2.49
N LYS A 130 30.23 -3.65 -1.16
CA LYS A 130 31.45 -4.09 -0.41
C LYS A 130 31.52 -5.61 -0.34
N ILE A 131 30.38 -6.29 -0.26
CA ILE A 131 30.25 -7.73 -0.41
C ILE A 131 29.57 -7.98 -1.75
N THR A 132 30.23 -8.68 -2.65
CA THR A 132 29.75 -8.93 -4.03
C THR A 132 29.61 -10.40 -4.37
N ASN A 133 29.95 -11.29 -3.45
CA ASN A 133 29.86 -12.73 -3.67
C ASN A 133 29.17 -13.41 -2.47
N TRP A 134 28.25 -14.32 -2.77
CA TRP A 134 27.48 -15.03 -1.75
C TRP A 134 28.37 -15.88 -0.81
N LYS A 135 29.53 -16.38 -1.27
CA LYS A 135 30.46 -17.14 -0.41
C LYS A 135 30.95 -16.37 0.81
N ASP A 136 31.01 -15.03 0.70
CA ASP A 136 31.49 -14.15 1.78
C ASP A 136 30.48 -14.07 2.93
N VAL A 137 29.26 -14.55 2.71
CA VAL A 137 28.17 -14.60 3.70
C VAL A 137 27.59 -16.03 3.85
N GLY A 138 28.38 -17.06 3.50
CA GLY A 138 28.02 -18.47 3.71
C GLY A 138 27.17 -19.12 2.61
N GLY A 139 27.05 -18.47 1.47
CA GLY A 139 26.38 -19.01 0.28
C GLY A 139 27.35 -19.69 -0.69
N ASP A 140 26.87 -19.95 -1.91
CA ASP A 140 27.68 -20.49 -3.00
C ASP A 140 28.65 -19.45 -3.57
N ASP A 141 29.67 -19.89 -4.31
CA ASP A 141 30.60 -18.99 -5.01
C ASP A 141 29.93 -18.41 -6.26
N LEU A 142 29.04 -17.43 -6.04
CA LEU A 142 28.23 -16.76 -7.06
C LEU A 142 28.23 -15.26 -6.79
N GLU A 143 28.29 -14.46 -7.85
CA GLU A 143 28.21 -13.00 -7.76
C GLU A 143 26.79 -12.57 -7.33
N ILE A 144 26.68 -11.62 -6.40
CA ILE A 144 25.40 -11.11 -5.90
C ILE A 144 24.80 -10.10 -6.88
N THR A 145 23.51 -10.27 -7.20
CA THR A 145 22.72 -9.33 -7.99
C THR A 145 21.76 -8.57 -7.08
N CYS A 146 22.05 -7.30 -6.78
CA CYS A 146 21.20 -6.45 -5.94
C CYS A 146 20.02 -5.89 -6.75
N ILE A 147 18.80 -6.19 -6.32
CA ILE A 147 17.55 -5.70 -6.94
C ILE A 147 16.84 -4.82 -5.90
N GLY A 148 16.53 -3.58 -6.28
CA GLY A 148 15.87 -2.64 -5.39
C GLY A 148 14.78 -1.84 -6.09
N ARG A 149 14.41 -0.74 -5.44
CA ARG A 149 13.28 0.09 -5.85
C ARG A 149 13.78 1.47 -6.31
N GLU A 150 12.95 2.11 -7.14
CA GLU A 150 13.13 3.49 -7.57
C GLU A 150 13.07 4.51 -6.40
N ALA A 151 13.50 5.75 -6.66
CA ALA A 151 13.59 6.82 -5.65
C ALA A 151 12.26 7.20 -4.99
N ASN A 152 11.12 7.02 -5.67
CA ASN A 152 9.78 7.34 -5.13
C ASN A 152 9.17 6.21 -4.30
N SER A 153 9.92 5.15 -4.05
CA SER A 153 9.46 3.99 -3.29
C SER A 153 9.52 4.22 -1.79
N GLY A 154 8.38 4.15 -1.12
CA GLY A 154 8.34 4.12 0.35
C GLY A 154 9.04 2.90 0.95
N THR A 155 9.19 1.79 0.21
CA THR A 155 9.98 0.64 0.67
C THR A 155 11.46 0.95 0.68
N ARG A 156 11.98 1.63 -0.35
CA ARG A 156 13.35 2.13 -0.38
C ARG A 156 13.60 3.15 0.73
N ASP A 157 12.68 4.11 0.87
CA ASP A 157 12.73 5.13 1.94
C ASP A 157 12.68 4.53 3.36
N GLY A 158 12.07 3.37 3.55
CA GLY A 158 12.08 2.64 4.83
C GLY A 158 13.31 1.75 5.02
N PHE A 159 13.86 1.20 3.94
CA PHE A 159 15.01 0.28 3.96
C PHE A 159 16.34 1.01 4.17
N GLU A 160 16.64 2.01 3.34
CA GLU A 160 17.94 2.68 3.30
C GLU A 160 18.34 3.35 4.63
N PRO A 161 17.46 4.03 5.37
CA PRO A 161 17.86 4.62 6.67
C PRO A 161 18.20 3.58 7.73
N VAL A 162 17.45 2.47 7.79
CA VAL A 162 17.67 1.41 8.79
C VAL A 162 18.96 0.64 8.52
N THR A 163 19.32 0.50 7.24
CA THR A 163 20.56 -0.17 6.82
C THR A 163 21.75 0.78 6.69
N ASP A 164 21.57 2.08 6.94
CA ASP A 164 22.60 3.12 6.74
C ASP A 164 23.18 3.11 5.31
N THR A 165 22.29 2.95 4.32
CA THR A 165 22.66 2.88 2.89
C THR A 165 22.05 3.98 2.06
N LYS A 166 21.57 5.08 2.69
CA LYS A 166 20.90 6.17 1.99
C LYS A 166 21.79 6.72 0.86
N ASP A 167 21.22 6.75 -0.34
CA ASP A 167 21.87 7.20 -1.58
C ASP A 167 23.18 6.45 -1.94
N ALA A 168 23.48 5.33 -1.26
CA ALA A 168 24.70 4.55 -1.46
C ALA A 168 24.48 3.17 -2.09
N CYS A 169 23.23 2.75 -2.27
CA CYS A 169 22.91 1.46 -2.86
C CYS A 169 23.40 1.35 -4.30
N LYS A 170 24.10 0.25 -4.61
CA LYS A 170 24.52 -0.13 -5.96
C LYS A 170 23.59 -1.21 -6.49
N LEU A 171 22.52 -0.80 -7.10
CA LEU A 171 21.50 -1.69 -7.61
C LEU A 171 21.82 -2.11 -9.05
N SER A 172 21.73 -3.41 -9.32
CA SER A 172 21.78 -3.96 -10.68
C SER A 172 20.48 -3.68 -11.44
N GLN A 173 19.36 -3.57 -10.70
CA GLN A 173 18.06 -3.21 -11.24
C GLN A 173 17.30 -2.33 -10.24
N GLU A 174 16.70 -1.25 -10.74
CA GLU A 174 15.73 -0.43 -10.03
C GLU A 174 14.33 -0.68 -10.61
N LEU A 175 13.39 -1.13 -9.77
CA LEU A 175 12.06 -1.56 -10.21
C LEU A 175 10.97 -0.70 -9.58
N THR A 176 9.87 -0.51 -10.32
CA THR A 176 8.81 0.43 -9.97
C THR A 176 7.75 -0.13 -9.01
N SER A 177 7.75 -1.46 -8.76
CA SER A 177 6.77 -2.07 -7.86
C SER A 177 7.36 -3.15 -6.96
N THR A 178 6.70 -3.43 -5.84
CA THR A 178 7.04 -4.51 -4.92
C THR A 178 6.95 -5.87 -5.62
N GLY A 179 5.91 -6.11 -6.38
CA GLY A 179 5.73 -7.36 -7.12
C GLY A 179 6.82 -7.59 -8.18
N ALA A 180 7.30 -6.53 -8.85
CA ALA A 180 8.39 -6.62 -9.80
C ALA A 180 9.71 -7.06 -9.13
N VAL A 181 10.01 -6.56 -7.91
CA VAL A 181 11.19 -7.01 -7.14
C VAL A 181 11.07 -8.48 -6.79
N ILE A 182 9.92 -8.92 -6.27
CA ILE A 182 9.67 -10.33 -5.94
C ILE A 182 9.89 -11.23 -7.16
N SER A 183 9.29 -10.87 -8.30
CA SER A 183 9.39 -11.59 -9.55
C SER A 183 10.84 -11.69 -10.06
N ALA A 184 11.58 -10.57 -10.00
CA ALA A 184 12.97 -10.52 -10.46
C ALA A 184 13.91 -11.33 -9.56
N VAL A 185 13.70 -11.31 -8.23
CA VAL A 185 14.46 -12.16 -7.29
C VAL A 185 14.13 -13.63 -7.50
N GLY A 186 12.85 -13.99 -7.69
CA GLY A 186 12.44 -15.36 -7.95
C GLY A 186 13.00 -15.95 -9.23
N SER A 187 13.26 -15.12 -10.24
CA SER A 187 13.79 -15.51 -11.53
C SER A 187 15.33 -15.57 -11.60
N ASN A 188 16.05 -15.10 -10.58
CA ASN A 188 17.51 -15.02 -10.58
C ASN A 188 18.10 -15.62 -9.30
N LYS A 189 18.79 -16.76 -9.42
CA LYS A 189 19.43 -17.49 -8.31
C LYS A 189 20.45 -16.67 -7.51
N ASN A 190 21.02 -15.65 -8.14
CA ASN A 190 22.04 -14.81 -7.56
C ASN A 190 21.46 -13.57 -6.88
N ALA A 191 20.15 -13.35 -6.97
CA ALA A 191 19.53 -12.11 -6.55
C ALA A 191 19.29 -12.02 -5.05
N ILE A 192 19.41 -10.79 -4.57
CA ILE A 192 18.89 -10.31 -3.30
C ILE A 192 18.01 -9.08 -3.58
N GLY A 193 16.93 -8.95 -2.82
CA GLY A 193 16.05 -7.79 -2.85
C GLY A 193 15.40 -7.55 -1.50
N TYR A 194 14.53 -6.57 -1.45
CA TYR A 194 13.71 -6.28 -0.28
C TYR A 194 12.26 -6.01 -0.69
N ALA A 195 11.32 -6.49 0.09
CA ALA A 195 9.90 -6.35 -0.17
C ALA A 195 9.08 -6.31 1.13
N SER A 196 7.86 -5.82 1.05
CA SER A 196 6.89 -5.85 2.15
C SER A 196 6.61 -7.28 2.61
N LEU A 197 6.57 -7.55 3.92
CA LEU A 197 6.16 -8.82 4.49
C LEU A 197 4.81 -9.27 3.93
N SER A 198 3.84 -8.36 3.89
CA SER A 198 2.49 -8.63 3.35
C SER A 198 2.52 -9.10 1.88
N ALA A 199 3.49 -8.63 1.09
CA ALA A 199 3.63 -9.03 -0.31
C ALA A 199 4.40 -10.36 -0.50
N VAL A 200 5.32 -10.67 0.41
CA VAL A 200 6.20 -11.86 0.33
C VAL A 200 5.48 -13.14 0.73
N GLU A 201 4.51 -13.03 1.65
CA GLU A 201 3.79 -14.19 2.16
C GLU A 201 3.04 -14.94 1.06
N GLY A 202 3.28 -16.26 0.98
CA GLY A 202 2.68 -17.15 -0.01
C GLY A 202 3.29 -17.03 -1.43
N GLN A 203 4.44 -16.36 -1.61
CA GLN A 203 5.11 -16.26 -2.90
C GLN A 203 6.07 -17.44 -3.14
N ASP A 204 5.95 -18.04 -4.31
CA ASP A 204 6.86 -19.08 -4.77
C ASP A 204 8.14 -18.49 -5.39
N GLY A 205 9.22 -19.29 -5.42
CA GLY A 205 10.49 -18.93 -6.06
C GLY A 205 11.40 -18.01 -5.24
N ILE A 206 10.91 -17.47 -4.12
CA ILE A 206 11.69 -16.65 -3.19
C ILE A 206 11.62 -17.21 -1.77
N LYS A 207 12.54 -16.78 -0.93
CA LYS A 207 12.46 -16.93 0.53
C LYS A 207 12.97 -15.68 1.23
N ALA A 208 12.37 -15.35 2.37
CA ALA A 208 12.90 -14.36 3.27
C ALA A 208 14.03 -14.97 4.10
N VAL A 209 15.15 -14.24 4.23
CA VAL A 209 16.21 -14.57 5.19
C VAL A 209 15.91 -13.91 6.54
N THR A 210 16.41 -14.49 7.63
CA THR A 210 16.39 -13.81 8.93
C THR A 210 17.36 -12.63 8.94
N VAL A 211 17.09 -11.65 9.79
CA VAL A 211 17.98 -10.49 9.97
C VAL A 211 18.54 -10.51 11.38
N GLY A 212 19.81 -10.88 11.50
CA GLY A 212 20.45 -11.08 12.81
C GLY A 212 19.79 -12.15 13.66
N GLY A 213 19.35 -13.24 13.03
CA GLY A 213 18.64 -14.35 13.68
C GLY A 213 17.13 -14.10 13.89
N VAL A 214 16.59 -12.93 13.53
CA VAL A 214 15.17 -12.58 13.70
C VAL A 214 14.44 -12.73 12.37
N ALA A 215 13.38 -13.55 12.34
CA ALA A 215 12.53 -13.70 11.16
C ALA A 215 11.65 -12.46 10.98
N CYS A 216 11.39 -12.06 9.73
CA CYS A 216 10.38 -11.06 9.41
C CYS A 216 9.00 -11.72 9.54
N SER A 217 8.26 -11.38 10.59
CA SER A 217 6.93 -11.94 10.88
C SER A 217 6.05 -10.92 11.59
N GLU A 218 4.73 -11.15 11.63
CA GLU A 218 3.81 -10.29 12.39
C GLU A 218 4.28 -10.11 13.84
N ALA A 219 4.62 -11.20 14.53
CA ALA A 219 5.03 -11.17 15.93
C ALA A 219 6.29 -10.31 16.15
N THR A 220 7.32 -10.47 15.32
CA THR A 220 8.60 -9.76 15.46
C THR A 220 8.55 -8.32 14.97
N VAL A 221 7.61 -7.98 14.10
CA VAL A 221 7.28 -6.59 13.74
C VAL A 221 6.51 -5.92 14.85
N LEU A 222 5.53 -6.63 15.47
CA LEU A 222 4.71 -6.11 16.55
C LEU A 222 5.52 -5.80 17.81
N ASP A 223 6.41 -6.71 18.22
CA ASP A 223 7.24 -6.54 19.42
C ASP A 223 8.50 -5.69 19.19
N GLY A 224 8.74 -5.26 17.93
CA GLY A 224 9.86 -4.41 17.54
C GLY A 224 11.20 -5.12 17.46
N SER A 225 11.27 -6.45 17.59
CA SER A 225 12.52 -7.22 17.49
C SER A 225 13.04 -7.31 16.06
N TYR A 226 12.16 -7.23 15.02
CA TYR A 226 12.58 -7.16 13.64
C TYR A 226 13.01 -5.73 13.29
N ALA A 227 14.28 -5.55 12.95
CA ALA A 227 14.89 -4.21 12.83
C ALA A 227 14.36 -3.40 11.63
N ILE A 228 13.99 -4.05 10.51
CA ILE A 228 13.66 -3.35 9.25
C ILE A 228 12.14 -3.29 9.08
N GLN A 229 11.51 -2.33 9.74
CA GLN A 229 10.06 -2.13 9.72
C GLN A 229 9.67 -0.66 9.47
N ARG A 230 8.41 -0.45 9.09
CA ARG A 230 7.88 0.86 8.70
C ARG A 230 6.37 0.95 8.87
N PRO A 231 5.77 2.16 8.92
CA PRO A 231 4.32 2.31 8.91
C PRO A 231 3.72 2.18 7.52
N PHE A 232 2.47 1.68 7.46
CA PHE A 232 1.52 1.91 6.37
C PHE A 232 0.60 3.07 6.76
N VAL A 233 0.54 4.07 5.90
CA VAL A 233 -0.06 5.38 6.20
C VAL A 233 -1.08 5.75 5.13
N LEU A 234 -2.28 6.12 5.57
CA LEU A 234 -3.23 6.85 4.75
C LEU A 234 -2.91 8.34 4.87
N VAL A 235 -2.82 9.02 3.75
CA VAL A 235 -2.48 10.44 3.68
C VAL A 235 -3.66 11.23 3.16
N THR A 236 -4.02 12.30 3.87
CA THR A 236 -5.08 13.25 3.49
C THR A 236 -4.54 14.67 3.41
N LYS A 237 -5.20 15.52 2.63
CA LYS A 237 -4.82 16.92 2.48
C LYS A 237 -5.47 17.77 3.57
N ASP A 238 -4.66 18.56 4.28
CA ASP A 238 -5.12 19.45 5.33
C ASP A 238 -6.05 20.54 4.78
N GLY A 239 -7.08 20.88 5.54
CA GLY A 239 -8.03 21.91 5.15
C GLY A 239 -8.95 21.54 3.98
N THR A 240 -8.88 20.30 3.49
CA THR A 240 -9.80 19.76 2.46
C THR A 240 -10.67 18.69 3.09
N GLU A 241 -11.99 18.90 3.06
CA GLU A 241 -12.93 17.86 3.51
C GLU A 241 -12.98 16.74 2.47
N LEU A 242 -12.85 15.49 2.94
CA LEU A 242 -13.09 14.32 2.12
C LEU A 242 -14.57 14.28 1.69
N SER A 243 -14.84 13.78 0.50
CA SER A 243 -16.22 13.45 0.09
C SER A 243 -16.83 12.47 1.10
N ALA A 244 -18.15 12.40 1.17
CA ALA A 244 -18.84 11.47 2.09
C ALA A 244 -18.36 10.02 1.89
N ALA A 245 -18.15 9.59 0.63
CA ALA A 245 -17.66 8.27 0.30
C ALA A 245 -16.20 8.07 0.74
N ALA A 246 -15.32 9.03 0.44
CA ALA A 246 -13.91 8.94 0.83
C ALA A 246 -13.75 8.96 2.37
N LYS A 247 -14.54 9.77 3.06
CA LYS A 247 -14.58 9.77 4.52
C LYS A 247 -15.05 8.44 5.09
N ALA A 248 -16.11 7.86 4.54
CA ALA A 248 -16.62 6.57 5.00
C ALA A 248 -15.58 5.45 4.83
N PHE A 249 -14.87 5.42 3.69
CA PHE A 249 -13.79 4.45 3.48
C PHE A 249 -12.60 4.71 4.42
N PHE A 250 -12.20 5.97 4.61
CA PHE A 250 -11.13 6.34 5.53
C PHE A 250 -11.47 5.94 6.97
N ASP A 251 -12.68 6.25 7.44
CA ASP A 251 -13.14 5.90 8.78
C ASP A 251 -13.17 4.36 8.97
N PHE A 252 -13.63 3.61 7.98
CA PHE A 252 -13.57 2.14 7.99
C PHE A 252 -12.14 1.64 8.05
N ALA A 253 -11.26 2.09 7.14
CA ALA A 253 -9.86 1.64 7.06
C ALA A 253 -9.03 1.98 8.31
N THR A 254 -9.46 2.97 9.09
CA THR A 254 -8.82 3.39 10.34
C THR A 254 -9.54 2.86 11.59
N SER A 255 -10.62 2.10 11.44
CA SER A 255 -11.40 1.54 12.56
C SER A 255 -10.79 0.24 13.10
N THR A 256 -11.27 -0.18 14.27
CA THR A 256 -10.93 -1.50 14.84
C THR A 256 -11.44 -2.65 13.99
N ASP A 257 -12.52 -2.46 13.21
CA ASP A 257 -13.11 -3.49 12.35
C ASP A 257 -12.19 -3.85 11.16
N ALA A 258 -11.27 -2.94 10.78
CA ALA A 258 -10.27 -3.19 9.76
C ALA A 258 -9.11 -4.07 10.24
N ALA A 259 -8.91 -4.24 11.56
CA ALA A 259 -7.72 -4.88 12.12
C ALA A 259 -7.51 -6.32 11.65
N ASP A 260 -8.59 -7.14 11.63
CA ASP A 260 -8.48 -8.53 11.19
C ASP A 260 -8.23 -8.66 9.69
N LEU A 261 -8.75 -7.72 8.88
CA LEU A 261 -8.48 -7.67 7.45
C LEU A 261 -7.02 -7.28 7.18
N ILE A 262 -6.50 -6.29 7.89
CA ILE A 262 -5.09 -5.87 7.81
C ILE A 262 -4.18 -7.04 8.18
N ARG A 263 -4.48 -7.76 9.26
CA ARG A 263 -3.72 -8.94 9.70
C ARG A 263 -3.79 -10.06 8.67
N SER A 264 -4.96 -10.36 8.15
CA SER A 264 -5.15 -11.39 7.11
C SER A 264 -4.42 -11.05 5.82
N ALA A 265 -4.19 -9.76 5.55
CA ALA A 265 -3.39 -9.29 4.43
C ALA A 265 -1.87 -9.29 4.71
N GLY A 266 -1.42 -9.76 5.89
CA GLY A 266 -0.01 -9.93 6.24
C GLY A 266 0.67 -8.67 6.79
N ALA A 267 -0.10 -7.66 7.24
CA ALA A 267 0.43 -6.48 7.92
C ALA A 267 -0.03 -6.45 9.38
N VAL A 268 0.68 -5.70 10.23
CA VAL A 268 0.42 -5.63 11.67
C VAL A 268 -0.46 -4.42 11.98
N PRO A 269 -1.76 -4.59 12.32
CA PRO A 269 -2.62 -3.45 12.60
C PRO A 269 -2.13 -2.68 13.83
N VAL A 270 -2.19 -1.33 13.78
CA VAL A 270 -1.95 -0.52 14.96
C VAL A 270 -3.19 -0.54 15.84
N ALA A 271 -3.01 -0.91 17.12
CA ALA A 271 -4.09 -0.84 18.11
C ALA A 271 -4.50 0.63 18.30
N LYS A 272 -5.80 0.90 18.23
CA LYS A 272 -6.39 2.17 18.67
C LYS A 272 -6.99 2.01 20.05
#